data_2b0b9eba5647ec5e9eb0cc2504b7cd8a
#
_entry.id   2b0b9eba5647ec5e9eb0cc2504b7cd8a
#
_cell.length_a   1.000
_cell.length_b   1.000
_cell.length_c   1.000
_cell.angle_alpha   90.00
_cell.angle_beta   90.00
_cell.angle_gamma   90.00
#
_symmetry.space_group_name_H-M   'P 1'
#
loop_
_entity.id
_entity.type
_entity.pdbx_description
1 polymer ?
#
loop_
_entity_poly.entity_id
_entity_poly.type
_entity_poly.pdbx_seq_one_letter_code
_entity_poly.pdbx_strand_id
1 'polypeptide(L)'
;MLSNREFSAAVDQGRFPDQVAVPIDPPFVNDNGEIYNLLLERFTSVGLLRSVAGAVRANHYHKTDWHYTFVQSGTVEYYWRAQGSKAKPNHQTFPAGTMFFTPPMVDHAMFFPTETVIFTFAKNVRDQEHHEADVVRLPLIAVRRDRAAEGGTGWEVSFPDSQ
;
A
#
# COMPACT_ATOMS: atom_id res chain seq x y z
N MET A 1 -16.98 4.99 -9.99
CA MET A 1 -16.04 4.77 -8.89
C MET A 1 -16.83 4.11 -7.77
N LEU A 2 -16.34 3.01 -7.21
CA LEU A 2 -17.01 2.30 -6.11
C LEU A 2 -17.03 3.18 -4.86
N SER A 3 -18.08 3.10 -4.04
CA SER A 3 -18.08 3.58 -2.66
C SER A 3 -17.20 2.66 -1.78
N ASN A 4 -16.83 3.09 -0.56
CA ASN A 4 -16.09 2.26 0.39
C ASN A 4 -16.85 0.93 0.67
N ARG A 5 -18.16 1.00 0.87
CA ARG A 5 -18.99 -0.19 1.10
C ARG A 5 -18.97 -1.16 -0.07
N GLU A 6 -19.10 -0.68 -1.30
CA GLU A 6 -19.06 -1.54 -2.51
C GLU A 6 -17.70 -2.16 -2.70
N PHE A 7 -16.62 -1.39 -2.44
CA PHE A 7 -15.25 -1.90 -2.48
C PHE A 7 -15.05 -3.02 -1.46
N SER A 8 -15.37 -2.77 -0.19
CA SER A 8 -15.27 -3.76 0.89
C SER A 8 -16.12 -5.00 0.62
N ALA A 9 -17.34 -4.84 0.11
CA ALA A 9 -18.20 -5.97 -0.23
C ALA A 9 -17.65 -6.83 -1.39
N ALA A 10 -16.96 -6.22 -2.34
CA ALA A 10 -16.30 -6.95 -3.41
C ALA A 10 -15.13 -7.78 -2.87
N VAL A 11 -14.29 -7.20 -2.03
CA VAL A 11 -13.14 -7.89 -1.41
C VAL A 11 -13.60 -9.03 -0.49
N ASP A 12 -14.63 -8.83 0.32
CA ASP A 12 -15.21 -9.87 1.20
C ASP A 12 -15.73 -11.10 0.40
N GLN A 13 -16.15 -10.86 -0.83
CA GLN A 13 -16.57 -11.90 -1.78
C GLN A 13 -15.42 -12.50 -2.62
N GLY A 14 -14.18 -12.12 -2.33
CA GLY A 14 -13.00 -12.56 -3.09
C GLY A 14 -12.89 -11.95 -4.50
N ARG A 15 -13.60 -10.85 -4.76
CA ARG A 15 -13.51 -10.08 -6.00
C ARG A 15 -12.66 -8.84 -5.74
N PHE A 16 -11.51 -8.77 -6.37
CA PHE A 16 -10.57 -7.68 -6.15
C PHE A 16 -10.76 -6.60 -7.23
N PRO A 17 -11.15 -5.36 -6.83
CA PRO A 17 -11.27 -4.27 -7.78
C PRO A 17 -9.93 -3.93 -8.43
N ASP A 18 -9.94 -3.58 -9.72
CA ASP A 18 -8.75 -3.07 -10.43
C ASP A 18 -8.30 -1.70 -9.91
N GLN A 19 -9.21 -0.99 -9.24
CA GLN A 19 -8.95 0.29 -8.61
C GLN A 19 -8.09 0.10 -7.35
N VAL A 20 -6.87 0.64 -7.35
CA VAL A 20 -5.93 0.55 -6.21
C VAL A 20 -6.32 1.51 -5.09
N ALA A 21 -6.70 2.75 -5.42
CA ALA A 21 -7.16 3.71 -4.42
C ALA A 21 -8.50 3.29 -3.83
N VAL A 22 -8.55 3.14 -2.51
CA VAL A 22 -9.79 2.81 -1.78
C VAL A 22 -10.54 4.10 -1.48
N PRO A 23 -11.81 4.22 -1.88
CA PRO A 23 -12.59 5.39 -1.55
C PRO A 23 -12.85 5.46 -0.04
N ILE A 24 -12.70 6.65 0.53
CA ILE A 24 -13.12 6.95 1.89
C ILE A 24 -14.42 7.75 1.78
N ASP A 25 -15.50 7.20 2.28
CA ASP A 25 -16.80 7.86 2.25
C ASP A 25 -16.77 9.13 3.12
N PRO A 26 -17.63 10.14 2.83
CA PRO A 26 -17.73 11.33 3.67
C PRO A 26 -17.97 10.98 5.14
N PRO A 27 -17.37 11.73 6.08
CA PRO A 27 -17.53 11.46 7.50
C PRO A 27 -18.95 11.76 7.98
N PHE A 28 -19.34 11.10 9.09
CA PHE A 28 -20.40 11.59 9.93
C PHE A 28 -19.88 12.80 10.71
N VAL A 29 -20.58 13.92 10.65
CA VAL A 29 -20.20 15.18 11.28
C VAL A 29 -21.22 15.60 12.33
N ASN A 30 -20.78 16.00 13.52
CA ASN A 30 -21.59 16.60 14.57
C ASN A 30 -20.76 17.64 15.39
N ASP A 31 -21.35 18.18 16.44
CA ASP A 31 -20.70 19.20 17.29
C ASP A 31 -19.41 18.71 17.98
N ASN A 32 -19.18 17.41 18.03
CA ASN A 32 -17.97 16.81 18.62
C ASN A 32 -16.87 16.53 17.59
N GLY A 33 -17.13 16.71 16.29
CA GLY A 33 -16.17 16.48 15.22
C GLY A 33 -16.66 15.50 14.15
N GLU A 34 -15.72 14.72 13.59
CA GLU A 34 -15.94 13.89 12.42
C GLU A 34 -15.60 12.43 12.70
N ILE A 35 -16.40 11.51 12.13
CA ILE A 35 -16.15 10.06 12.21
C ILE A 35 -16.02 9.50 10.79
N TYR A 36 -14.87 8.96 10.47
CA TYR A 36 -14.60 8.26 9.21
C TYR A 36 -14.65 6.75 9.40
N ASN A 37 -15.43 6.05 8.58
CA ASN A 37 -15.36 4.60 8.48
C ASN A 37 -14.33 4.24 7.41
N LEU A 38 -13.14 3.81 7.83
CA LEU A 38 -12.05 3.49 6.91
C LEU A 38 -12.24 2.12 6.26
N LEU A 39 -12.78 1.15 7.00
CA LEU A 39 -12.94 -0.22 6.56
C LEU A 39 -14.26 -0.81 7.07
N LEU A 40 -15.01 -1.47 6.19
CA LEU A 40 -16.34 -2.04 6.47
C LEU A 40 -16.39 -3.56 6.26
N GLU A 41 -15.25 -4.24 6.35
CA GLU A 41 -15.15 -5.68 6.21
C GLU A 41 -14.31 -6.30 7.34
N ARG A 42 -14.26 -7.63 7.35
CA ARG A 42 -13.49 -8.38 8.36
C ARG A 42 -12.02 -8.44 7.97
N PHE A 43 -11.17 -8.20 8.93
CA PHE A 43 -9.71 -8.39 8.82
C PHE A 43 -9.20 -9.08 10.10
N THR A 44 -8.02 -9.67 10.02
CA THR A 44 -7.43 -10.42 11.14
C THR A 44 -6.33 -9.64 11.84
N SER A 45 -5.51 -8.91 11.09
CA SER A 45 -4.34 -8.22 11.64
C SER A 45 -4.36 -6.73 11.35
N VAL A 46 -3.94 -5.93 12.34
CA VAL A 46 -3.65 -4.51 12.18
C VAL A 46 -2.18 -4.27 12.46
N GLY A 47 -1.49 -3.61 11.55
CA GLY A 47 -0.10 -3.18 11.72
C GLY A 47 0.03 -1.67 11.74
N LEU A 48 0.88 -1.14 12.63
CA LEU A 48 1.35 0.24 12.60
C LEU A 48 2.80 0.24 12.14
N LEU A 49 3.07 0.89 11.00
CA LEU A 49 4.41 0.98 10.44
C LEU A 49 4.89 2.43 10.42
N ARG A 50 6.07 2.66 10.97
CA ARG A 50 6.80 3.92 10.88
C ARG A 50 7.97 3.73 9.92
N SER A 51 8.11 4.60 8.94
CA SER A 51 9.15 4.51 7.92
C SER A 51 9.91 5.83 7.86
N VAL A 52 11.22 5.75 7.84
CA VAL A 52 12.09 6.92 7.65
C VAL A 52 12.08 7.35 6.19
N ALA A 53 12.43 8.60 5.92
CA ALA A 53 12.60 9.09 4.56
C ALA A 53 13.65 8.26 3.79
N GLY A 54 13.33 7.88 2.57
CA GLY A 54 14.16 7.04 1.71
C GLY A 54 13.96 5.52 1.90
N ALA A 55 13.15 5.09 2.86
CA ALA A 55 12.87 3.68 3.08
C ALA A 55 12.09 3.06 1.91
N VAL A 56 12.36 1.78 1.66
CA VAL A 56 11.57 0.92 0.77
C VAL A 56 11.05 -0.26 1.58
N ARG A 57 9.79 -0.57 1.44
CA ARG A 57 9.15 -1.75 2.04
C ARG A 57 8.44 -2.57 0.98
N ALA A 58 8.02 -3.75 1.36
CA ALA A 58 7.47 -4.79 0.49
C ALA A 58 8.53 -5.32 -0.49
N ASN A 59 8.55 -4.96 -1.76
CA ASN A 59 9.34 -5.66 -2.78
C ASN A 59 9.03 -7.16 -2.77
N HIS A 60 7.74 -7.49 -2.82
CA HIS A 60 7.24 -8.85 -2.78
C HIS A 60 5.81 -8.94 -3.35
N TYR A 61 5.29 -10.16 -3.44
CA TYR A 61 3.85 -10.41 -3.52
C TYR A 61 3.40 -11.34 -2.39
N HIS A 62 2.13 -11.29 -2.06
CA HIS A 62 1.46 -12.23 -1.17
C HIS A 62 0.81 -13.35 -1.96
N LYS A 63 0.95 -14.60 -1.50
CA LYS A 63 0.30 -15.75 -2.15
C LYS A 63 -1.22 -15.75 -1.90
N THR A 64 -1.63 -15.42 -0.70
CA THR A 64 -3.03 -15.54 -0.24
C THR A 64 -3.56 -14.32 0.48
N ASP A 65 -2.69 -13.52 1.11
CA ASP A 65 -3.06 -12.35 1.88
C ASP A 65 -3.43 -11.18 0.98
N TRP A 66 -4.34 -10.37 1.46
CA TRP A 66 -4.60 -9.03 0.97
C TRP A 66 -4.53 -8.03 2.13
N HIS A 67 -4.29 -6.79 1.83
CA HIS A 67 -4.32 -5.75 2.86
C HIS A 67 -4.71 -4.38 2.31
N TYR A 68 -5.35 -3.63 3.18
CA TYR A 68 -5.53 -2.19 3.04
C TYR A 68 -4.37 -1.48 3.72
N THR A 69 -3.98 -0.35 3.18
CA THR A 69 -2.99 0.54 3.77
C THR A 69 -3.57 1.94 3.86
N PHE A 70 -3.73 2.45 5.07
CA PHE A 70 -4.13 3.82 5.35
C PHE A 70 -2.91 4.67 5.68
N VAL A 71 -2.74 5.80 5.00
CA VAL A 71 -1.65 6.74 5.24
C VAL A 71 -2.08 7.73 6.32
N GLN A 72 -1.58 7.56 7.53
CA GLN A 72 -1.89 8.44 8.66
C GLN A 72 -1.11 9.76 8.58
N SER A 73 0.17 9.72 8.18
CA SER A 73 1.00 10.91 7.98
C SER A 73 2.09 10.61 6.94
N GLY A 74 2.60 11.66 6.29
CA GLY A 74 3.61 11.54 5.24
C GLY A 74 3.02 11.16 3.88
N THR A 75 3.81 10.42 3.09
CA THR A 75 3.45 10.07 1.70
C THR A 75 4.01 8.70 1.35
N VAL A 76 3.22 7.91 0.63
CA VAL A 76 3.63 6.64 0.06
C VAL A 76 3.63 6.75 -1.47
N GLU A 77 4.76 6.41 -2.09
CA GLU A 77 4.86 6.14 -3.52
C GLU A 77 4.64 4.62 -3.70
N TYR A 78 3.49 4.22 -4.22
CA TYR A 78 3.10 2.84 -4.37
C TYR A 78 3.31 2.35 -5.80
N TYR A 79 4.01 1.22 -5.93
CA TYR A 79 4.34 0.58 -7.21
C TYR A 79 3.75 -0.82 -7.25
N TRP A 80 3.10 -1.20 -8.37
CA TRP A 80 2.50 -2.53 -8.49
C TRP A 80 2.41 -3.00 -9.95
N ARG A 81 2.39 -4.31 -10.11
CA ARG A 81 2.09 -5.01 -11.37
C ARG A 81 1.55 -6.40 -11.11
N ALA A 82 0.91 -7.02 -12.09
CA ALA A 82 0.52 -8.43 -11.99
C ALA A 82 1.74 -9.30 -11.78
N GLN A 83 1.63 -10.28 -10.87
CA GLN A 83 2.68 -11.23 -10.58
C GLN A 83 3.13 -11.97 -11.86
N GLY A 84 4.45 -12.09 -12.04
CA GLY A 84 5.06 -12.70 -13.23
C GLY A 84 5.20 -11.78 -14.44
N SER A 85 4.59 -10.60 -14.44
CA SER A 85 4.81 -9.58 -15.47
C SER A 85 6.23 -9.04 -15.43
N LYS A 86 6.79 -8.71 -16.61
CA LYS A 86 8.06 -7.99 -16.78
C LYS A 86 7.86 -6.53 -17.20
N ALA A 87 6.62 -6.08 -17.32
CA ALA A 87 6.31 -4.69 -17.62
C ALA A 87 6.79 -3.78 -16.48
N LYS A 88 7.08 -2.53 -16.81
CA LYS A 88 7.32 -1.49 -15.80
C LYS A 88 6.13 -1.42 -14.85
N PRO A 89 6.35 -1.35 -13.52
CA PRO A 89 5.26 -1.23 -12.57
C PRO A 89 4.39 0.01 -12.82
N ASN A 90 3.10 -0.12 -12.54
CA ASN A 90 2.23 1.03 -12.34
C ASN A 90 2.69 1.80 -11.10
N HIS A 91 2.30 3.06 -10.99
CA HIS A 91 2.69 3.92 -9.89
C HIS A 91 1.55 4.87 -9.51
N GLN A 92 1.38 5.10 -8.22
CA GLN A 92 0.49 6.13 -7.69
C GLN A 92 1.01 6.64 -6.34
N THR A 93 0.87 7.94 -6.12
CA THR A 93 1.21 8.63 -4.87
C THR A 93 -0.01 8.64 -3.94
N PHE A 94 0.21 8.27 -2.68
CA PHE A 94 -0.80 8.28 -1.64
C PHE A 94 -0.36 9.19 -0.48
N PRO A 95 -0.91 10.42 -0.38
CA PRO A 95 -0.65 11.32 0.74
C PRO A 95 -1.42 10.93 1.99
N ALA A 96 -1.13 11.60 3.11
CA ALA A 96 -1.89 11.46 4.35
C ALA A 96 -3.41 11.61 4.13
N GLY A 97 -4.19 10.80 4.83
CA GLY A 97 -5.65 10.75 4.73
C GLY A 97 -6.18 9.89 3.57
N THR A 98 -5.32 9.21 2.83
CA THR A 98 -5.72 8.30 1.74
C THR A 98 -5.49 6.85 2.09
N MET A 99 -6.13 5.96 1.36
CA MET A 99 -6.03 4.51 1.55
C MET A 99 -5.91 3.80 0.21
N PHE A 100 -5.14 2.71 0.18
CA PHE A 100 -4.99 1.85 -0.98
C PHE A 100 -5.08 0.37 -0.61
N PHE A 101 -5.33 -0.46 -1.61
CA PHE A 101 -5.54 -1.90 -1.46
C PHE A 101 -4.50 -2.69 -2.27
N THR A 102 -3.99 -3.75 -1.66
CA THR A 102 -3.08 -4.70 -2.28
C THR A 102 -3.72 -6.09 -2.28
N PRO A 103 -4.16 -6.62 -3.44
CA PRO A 103 -4.67 -7.98 -3.54
C PRO A 103 -3.55 -9.02 -3.50
N PRO A 104 -3.87 -10.32 -3.31
CA PRO A 104 -2.90 -11.39 -3.51
C PRO A 104 -2.42 -11.45 -4.96
N MET A 105 -1.26 -12.06 -5.19
CA MET A 105 -0.64 -12.26 -6.50
C MET A 105 -0.37 -10.97 -7.29
N VAL A 106 -0.07 -9.89 -6.56
CA VAL A 106 0.37 -8.60 -7.12
C VAL A 106 1.74 -8.26 -6.57
N ASP A 107 2.73 -8.17 -7.47
CA ASP A 107 4.06 -7.64 -7.12
C ASP A 107 3.88 -6.19 -6.70
N HIS A 108 4.35 -5.85 -5.49
CA HIS A 108 4.21 -4.48 -4.99
C HIS A 108 5.38 -4.01 -4.16
N ALA A 109 5.55 -2.69 -4.12
CA ALA A 109 6.54 -2.01 -3.30
C ALA A 109 6.03 -0.65 -2.87
N MET A 110 6.49 -0.20 -1.71
CA MET A 110 6.23 1.12 -1.15
C MET A 110 7.56 1.85 -0.96
N PHE A 111 7.67 3.02 -1.55
CA PHE A 111 8.75 3.96 -1.29
C PHE A 111 8.22 5.12 -0.44
N PHE A 112 9.01 5.56 0.53
CA PHE A 112 8.66 6.62 1.47
C PHE A 112 9.58 7.83 1.27
N PRO A 113 9.19 8.83 0.47
CA PRO A 113 10.05 10.00 0.21
C PRO A 113 10.26 10.89 1.45
N THR A 114 9.35 10.78 2.42
CA THR A 114 9.38 11.49 3.71
C THR A 114 9.14 10.51 4.84
N GLU A 115 9.37 10.95 6.09
CA GLU A 115 8.90 10.18 7.25
C GLU A 115 7.40 9.94 7.14
N THR A 116 6.99 8.68 7.26
CA THR A 116 5.61 8.27 6.99
C THR A 116 5.13 7.26 8.03
N VAL A 117 3.89 7.43 8.43
CA VAL A 117 3.18 6.49 9.32
C VAL A 117 1.99 5.92 8.57
N ILE A 118 1.90 4.60 8.52
CA ILE A 118 0.79 3.89 7.89
C ILE A 118 0.20 2.86 8.86
N PHE A 119 -1.10 2.61 8.69
CA PHE A 119 -1.77 1.43 9.24
C PHE A 119 -2.07 0.44 8.13
N THR A 120 -1.83 -0.84 8.40
CA THR A 120 -2.24 -1.93 7.49
C THR A 120 -3.31 -2.78 8.15
N PHE A 121 -4.32 -3.18 7.38
CA PHE A 121 -5.41 -4.07 7.78
C PHE A 121 -5.38 -5.28 6.87
N ALA A 122 -5.08 -6.44 7.40
CA ALA A 122 -4.79 -7.62 6.61
C ALA A 122 -5.75 -8.78 6.89
N LYS A 123 -6.01 -9.59 5.86
CA LYS A 123 -6.83 -10.79 5.95
C LYS A 123 -6.19 -11.84 6.84
N ASN A 124 -4.88 -12.08 6.66
CA ASN A 124 -4.16 -13.14 7.34
C ASN A 124 -3.56 -12.68 8.68
N VAL A 125 -3.24 -13.62 9.53
CA VAL A 125 -2.38 -13.39 10.70
C VAL A 125 -1.00 -12.97 10.19
N ARG A 126 -0.46 -11.88 10.73
CA ARG A 126 0.82 -11.31 10.32
C ARG A 126 1.89 -11.35 11.42
N ASP A 127 1.90 -12.42 12.22
CA ASP A 127 3.13 -12.76 12.94
C ASP A 127 4.24 -13.13 11.94
N GLN A 128 5.46 -13.20 12.41
CA GLN A 128 6.61 -13.40 11.53
C GLN A 128 6.53 -14.71 10.74
N GLU A 129 6.10 -15.80 11.36
CA GLU A 129 6.02 -17.13 10.74
C GLU A 129 5.00 -17.16 9.59
N HIS A 130 3.76 -16.72 9.85
CA HIS A 130 2.70 -16.68 8.85
C HIS A 130 3.00 -15.70 7.72
N HIS A 131 3.59 -14.55 8.05
CA HIS A 131 3.98 -13.57 7.03
C HIS A 131 5.07 -14.12 6.11
N GLU A 132 6.13 -14.71 6.66
CA GLU A 132 7.22 -15.30 5.85
C GLU A 132 6.75 -16.47 4.98
N ALA A 133 5.78 -17.25 5.42
CA ALA A 133 5.19 -18.34 4.64
C ALA A 133 4.37 -17.85 3.44
N ASP A 134 3.79 -16.67 3.53
CA ASP A 134 2.90 -16.10 2.51
C ASP A 134 3.60 -15.20 1.49
N VAL A 135 4.71 -14.56 1.84
CA VAL A 135 5.41 -13.62 0.95
C VAL A 135 6.45 -14.29 0.06
N VAL A 136 6.57 -13.78 -1.16
CA VAL A 136 7.66 -14.09 -2.08
C VAL A 136 8.34 -12.79 -2.48
N ARG A 137 9.62 -12.65 -2.11
CA ARG A 137 10.40 -11.43 -2.34
C ARG A 137 10.90 -11.34 -3.77
N LEU A 138 10.92 -10.12 -4.30
CA LEU A 138 11.44 -9.79 -5.62
C LEU A 138 11.92 -8.33 -5.67
N PRO A 139 12.87 -7.99 -6.53
CA PRO A 139 13.41 -6.63 -6.62
C PRO A 139 12.56 -5.75 -7.55
N LEU A 140 11.30 -5.44 -7.17
CA LEU A 140 10.39 -4.65 -8.00
C LEU A 140 10.91 -3.23 -8.24
N ILE A 141 11.38 -2.59 -7.16
CA ILE A 141 12.01 -1.27 -7.22
C ILE A 141 13.32 -1.24 -6.44
N ALA A 142 14.24 -0.38 -6.86
CA ALA A 142 15.39 0.05 -6.08
C ALA A 142 15.41 1.58 -6.02
N VAL A 143 15.76 2.12 -4.86
CA VAL A 143 15.80 3.57 -4.62
C VAL A 143 17.19 3.97 -4.17
N ARG A 144 17.69 5.04 -4.76
CA ARG A 144 18.94 5.68 -4.33
C ARG A 144 18.73 7.18 -4.17
N ARG A 145 19.53 7.79 -3.32
CA ARG A 145 19.54 9.24 -3.17
C ARG A 145 20.24 9.85 -4.38
N ASP A 146 19.55 10.74 -5.07
CA ASP A 146 20.20 11.54 -6.12
C ASP A 146 21.08 12.60 -5.44
N ARG A 147 22.41 12.46 -5.58
CA ARG A 147 23.40 13.39 -5.04
C ARG A 147 23.71 14.54 -5.99
N ALA A 148 23.21 14.48 -7.23
CA ALA A 148 23.50 15.47 -8.26
C ALA A 148 22.52 16.65 -8.28
N ALA A 149 21.37 16.54 -7.61
CA ALA A 149 20.41 17.63 -7.51
C ALA A 149 20.90 18.64 -6.46
N GLU A 150 21.47 19.76 -6.90
CA GLU A 150 21.78 20.89 -6.03
C GLU A 150 20.52 21.35 -5.28
N GLY A 151 20.52 21.18 -3.94
CA GLY A 151 19.41 21.56 -3.06
C GLY A 151 18.22 20.60 -3.06
N GLY A 152 18.32 19.43 -3.72
CA GLY A 152 17.21 18.49 -3.88
C GLY A 152 17.20 17.37 -2.85
N THR A 153 16.02 17.12 -2.30
CA THR A 153 15.64 15.84 -1.66
C THR A 153 15.39 14.77 -2.73
N GLY A 154 16.17 14.78 -3.82
CA GLY A 154 15.97 13.93 -4.98
C GLY A 154 16.18 12.45 -4.65
N TRP A 155 15.20 11.66 -4.98
CA TRP A 155 15.28 10.21 -4.96
C TRP A 155 15.14 9.69 -6.39
N GLU A 156 15.97 8.74 -6.76
CA GLU A 156 15.87 8.04 -8.04
C GLU A 156 15.35 6.64 -7.82
N VAL A 157 14.24 6.32 -8.49
CA VAL A 157 13.63 4.98 -8.46
C VAL A 157 13.95 4.25 -9.75
N SER A 158 14.49 3.05 -9.64
CA SER A 158 14.76 2.16 -10.77
C SER A 158 14.00 0.84 -10.64
N PHE A 159 13.87 0.13 -11.74
CA PHE A 159 13.07 -1.09 -11.87
C PHE A 159 13.94 -2.26 -12.34
N PRO A 160 14.68 -2.92 -11.41
CA PRO A 160 15.70 -3.91 -11.78
C PRO A 160 15.17 -5.11 -12.57
N ASP A 161 13.90 -5.45 -12.37
CA ASP A 161 13.26 -6.67 -12.91
C ASP A 161 12.34 -6.38 -14.11
N SER A 162 12.34 -5.14 -14.61
CA SER A 162 11.52 -4.71 -15.75
C SER A 162 12.33 -4.71 -17.05
N GLN A 163 11.69 -5.11 -18.14
CA GLN A 163 12.24 -5.11 -19.50
C GLN A 163 11.52 -4.10 -20.38
#